data_0192abe42f9ae73685014ec74e595d2b
#
_entry.id   0192abe42f9ae73685014ec74e595d2b
#
_cell.length_a   1.000
_cell.length_b   1.000
_cell.length_c   1.000
_cell.angle_alpha   90.00
_cell.angle_beta   90.00
_cell.angle_gamma   90.00
#
_symmetry.space_group_name_H-M   'P 1'
#
loop_
_entity.id
_entity.type
_entity.pdbx_description
1 polymer ?
#
loop_
_entity_poly.entity_id
_entity_poly.type
_entity_poly.pdbx_seq_one_letter_code
_entity_poly.pdbx_strand_id
1 'polypeptide(L)' 'MLKLYQAEWCPYCARVRSKMTDMEITYINVNVPRAKADRKELMEISGQTGIPTLVTEDGTVIADDDDAIIEYLEENFAKV' A
#
# COMPACT_ATOMS: atom_id res chain seq x y z
N MET A 1 -12.67 -2.40 -0.03
CA MET A 1 -11.87 -1.29 -0.57
C MET A 1 -10.40 -1.49 -0.23
N LEU A 2 -9.53 -1.17 -1.16
CA LEU A 2 -8.09 -1.28 -0.94
C LEU A 2 -7.64 -0.38 0.20
N LYS A 3 -6.69 -0.86 1.01
CA LYS A 3 -6.00 -0.05 2.01
C LYS A 3 -4.53 0.01 1.67
N LEU A 4 -3.98 1.21 1.69
CA LEU A 4 -2.54 1.41 1.51
C LEU A 4 -1.95 1.93 2.81
N TYR A 5 -1.11 1.12 3.44
CA TYR A 5 -0.35 1.53 4.62
C TYR A 5 0.90 2.23 4.14
N GLN A 6 1.06 3.51 4.51
CA GLN A 6 2.07 4.36 3.90
C GLN A 6 2.42 5.57 4.77
N ALA A 7 3.38 6.37 4.31
CA ALA A 7 3.70 7.67 4.90
C ALA A 7 4.00 8.66 3.77
N GLU A 8 3.64 9.94 3.97
CA GLU A 8 3.86 10.95 2.94
C GLU A 8 5.33 11.18 2.61
N TRP A 9 6.19 11.06 3.60
CA TRP A 9 7.63 11.28 3.41
C TRP A 9 8.35 10.09 2.76
N CYS A 10 7.67 8.97 2.55
CA CYS A 10 8.28 7.76 1.98
C CYS A 10 8.26 7.83 0.45
N PRO A 11 9.43 7.82 -0.23
CA PRO A 11 9.48 7.93 -1.69
C PRO A 11 8.88 6.71 -2.41
N TYR A 12 9.00 5.52 -1.83
CA TYR A 12 8.41 4.32 -2.41
C TYR A 12 6.89 4.35 -2.31
N CYS A 13 6.37 4.89 -1.20
CA CYS A 13 4.93 5.10 -1.04
C CYS A 13 4.43 6.12 -2.07
N ALA A 14 5.20 7.16 -2.35
CA ALA A 14 4.84 8.16 -3.34
C ALA A 14 4.66 7.56 -4.74
N ARG A 15 5.51 6.60 -5.11
CA ARG A 15 5.36 5.89 -6.39
C ARG A 15 4.01 5.19 -6.49
N VAL A 16 3.62 4.50 -5.43
CA VAL A 16 2.34 3.77 -5.39
C VAL A 16 1.17 4.73 -5.44
N ARG A 17 1.21 5.80 -4.65
CA ARG A 17 0.12 6.81 -4.65
C ARG A 17 -0.04 7.44 -6.04
N SER A 18 1.07 7.78 -6.68
CA SER A 18 1.06 8.36 -8.02
C SER A 18 0.42 7.40 -9.02
N LYS A 19 0.76 6.12 -8.94
CA LYS A 19 0.20 5.09 -9.82
C LYS A 19 -1.31 4.96 -9.60
N MET A 20 -1.75 4.96 -8.34
CA MET A 20 -3.17 4.86 -8.02
C MET A 20 -3.94 6.08 -8.52
N THR A 21 -3.34 7.26 -8.44
CA THR A 21 -3.93 8.48 -8.98
C THR A 21 -4.08 8.38 -10.51
N ASP A 22 -3.03 7.96 -11.20
CA ASP A 22 -3.05 7.81 -12.66
C ASP A 22 -4.11 6.83 -13.12
N MET A 23 -4.32 5.78 -12.36
CA MET A 23 -5.31 4.74 -12.66
C MET A 23 -6.71 5.06 -12.11
N GLU A 24 -6.85 6.20 -11.44
CA GLU A 24 -8.12 6.63 -10.82
C GLU A 24 -8.66 5.62 -9.82
N ILE A 25 -7.77 4.99 -9.05
CA ILE A 25 -8.15 4.01 -8.03
C ILE A 25 -8.44 4.74 -6.72
N THR A 26 -9.62 4.48 -6.17
CA THR A 26 -9.99 4.97 -4.84
C THR A 26 -9.53 3.96 -3.79
N TYR A 27 -8.94 4.43 -2.72
CA TYR A 27 -8.41 3.57 -1.67
C TYR A 27 -8.43 4.28 -0.32
N ILE A 28 -8.32 3.49 0.73
CA ILE A 28 -8.17 4.04 2.08
C ILE A 28 -6.67 4.23 2.34
N ASN A 29 -6.28 5.46 2.62
CA ASN A 29 -4.90 5.78 2.98
C ASN A 29 -4.74 5.63 4.48
N VAL A 30 -3.86 4.72 4.91
CA VAL A 30 -3.56 4.53 6.33
C VAL A 30 -2.15 5.04 6.60
N ASN A 31 -2.06 6.16 7.29
CA ASN A 31 -0.76 6.74 7.65
C ASN A 31 -0.20 6.01 8.86
N VAL A 32 0.95 5.37 8.67
CA VAL A 32 1.59 4.63 9.76
C VAL A 32 2.42 5.56 10.63
N PRO A 33 2.65 5.20 11.91
CA PRO A 33 3.57 5.94 12.77
C PRO A 33 4.97 5.99 12.18
N ARG A 34 5.72 7.04 12.50
CA ARG A 34 7.10 7.16 12.03
C ARG A 34 7.98 6.04 12.59
N ALA A 35 7.85 5.74 13.88
CA ALA A 35 8.62 4.66 14.50
C ALA A 35 8.04 3.30 14.12
N LYS A 36 8.85 2.44 13.54
CA LYS A 36 8.41 1.11 13.12
C LYS A 36 7.82 0.29 14.26
N ALA A 37 8.38 0.43 15.46
CA ALA A 37 7.91 -0.31 16.64
C ALA A 37 6.45 0.04 17.01
N ASP A 38 5.96 1.19 16.57
CA ASP A 38 4.61 1.65 16.87
C ASP A 38 3.58 1.26 15.81
N ARG A 39 4.02 0.61 14.73
CA ARG A 39 3.14 0.20 13.60
C ARG A 39 2.45 -1.13 13.91
N LYS A 40 1.66 -1.13 14.98
CA LYS A 40 1.04 -2.36 15.50
C LYS A 40 0.00 -2.95 14.57
N GLU A 41 -0.87 -2.10 14.00
CA GLU A 41 -1.89 -2.57 13.06
C GLU A 41 -1.24 -3.19 11.82
N LEU A 42 -0.18 -2.56 11.31
CA LEU A 42 0.54 -3.08 10.15
C LEU A 42 1.17 -4.44 10.45
N MET A 43 1.77 -4.58 11.64
CA MET A 43 2.33 -5.86 12.07
C MET A 43 1.26 -6.94 12.16
N GLU A 44 0.09 -6.62 12.71
CA GLU A 44 -1.00 -7.58 12.85
C GLU A 44 -1.51 -8.06 11.49
N ILE A 45 -1.65 -7.16 10.53
CA ILE A 45 -2.26 -7.49 9.24
C ILE A 45 -1.27 -8.08 8.25
N SER A 46 0.02 -7.77 8.36
CA SER A 46 1.01 -8.17 7.35
C SER A 46 2.20 -8.96 7.90
N GLY A 47 2.33 -9.05 9.22
CA GLY A 47 3.45 -9.75 9.84
C GLY A 47 4.78 -9.02 9.76
N GLN A 48 4.77 -7.74 9.35
CA GLN A 48 5.99 -6.94 9.23
C GLN A 48 5.62 -5.45 9.36
N THR A 49 6.59 -4.54 9.33
CA THR A 49 6.36 -3.11 9.58
C THR A 49 6.82 -2.20 8.45
N GLY A 50 7.21 -2.75 7.30
CA GLY A 50 7.66 -1.96 6.15
C GLY A 50 6.51 -1.34 5.37
N ILE A 51 6.80 -0.26 4.67
CA ILE A 51 5.84 0.44 3.82
C ILE A 51 6.48 0.73 2.45
N PRO A 52 5.69 0.80 1.36
CA PRO A 52 4.23 0.67 1.32
C PRO A 52 3.76 -0.77 1.47
N THR A 53 2.58 -0.96 2.04
CA THR A 53 1.93 -2.27 2.12
C THR A 53 0.49 -2.11 1.64
N LEU A 54 0.11 -2.90 0.66
CA LEU A 54 -1.25 -2.89 0.10
C LEU A 54 -2.04 -4.08 0.66
N VAL A 55 -3.26 -3.81 1.11
CA VAL A 55 -4.19 -4.85 1.55
C VAL A 55 -5.45 -4.75 0.71
N THR A 56 -5.84 -5.85 0.07
CA THR A 56 -7.01 -5.89 -0.80
C THR A 56 -8.25 -6.34 -0.05
N GLU A 57 -9.42 -6.23 -0.69
CA GLU A 57 -10.69 -6.63 -0.07
C GLU A 57 -10.74 -8.12 0.28
N ASP A 58 -10.09 -8.95 -0.52
CA ASP A 58 -10.07 -10.40 -0.29
C ASP A 58 -8.99 -10.84 0.69
N GLY A 59 -8.28 -9.88 1.30
CA GLY A 59 -7.25 -10.19 2.29
C GLY A 59 -5.86 -10.41 1.73
N THR A 60 -5.65 -10.23 0.42
CA THR A 60 -4.30 -10.30 -0.16
C THR A 60 -3.45 -9.16 0.39
N VAL A 61 -2.24 -9.49 0.82
CA VAL A 61 -1.29 -8.53 1.38
C VAL A 61 -0.03 -8.52 0.53
N ILE A 62 0.35 -7.33 0.04
CA ILE A 62 1.61 -7.13 -0.67
C ILE A 62 2.43 -6.16 0.16
N ALA A 63 3.42 -6.71 0.86
CA ALA A 63 4.14 -5.97 1.90
C ALA A 63 5.50 -5.50 1.44
N ASP A 64 5.76 -4.22 1.71
CA ASP A 64 7.09 -3.60 1.58
C ASP A 64 7.74 -3.79 0.21
N ASP A 65 6.93 -3.75 -0.85
CA ASP A 65 7.40 -3.98 -2.21
C ASP A 65 6.58 -3.13 -3.18
N ASP A 66 7.07 -1.93 -3.45
CA ASP A 66 6.38 -0.98 -4.32
C ASP A 66 6.25 -1.48 -5.75
N ASP A 67 7.27 -2.16 -6.28
CA ASP A 67 7.20 -2.73 -7.63
C ASP A 67 6.12 -3.81 -7.74
N ALA A 68 6.05 -4.69 -6.76
CA ALA A 68 5.03 -5.76 -6.75
C ALA A 68 3.62 -5.18 -6.59
N ILE A 69 3.47 -4.12 -5.79
CA ILE A 69 2.19 -3.44 -5.63
C ILE A 69 1.75 -2.82 -6.97
N ILE A 70 2.65 -2.12 -7.63
CA ILE A 70 2.35 -1.47 -8.92
C ILE A 70 1.97 -2.51 -9.97
N GLU A 71 2.70 -3.62 -10.04
CA GLU A 71 2.39 -4.72 -10.95
C GLU A 71 1.00 -5.30 -10.66
N TYR A 72 0.68 -5.52 -9.40
CA TYR A 72 -0.65 -6.00 -9.01
C TYR A 72 -1.75 -5.04 -9.46
N LEU A 73 -1.54 -3.73 -9.26
CA LEU A 73 -2.53 -2.72 -9.67
C LEU A 73 -2.72 -2.73 -11.18
N GLU A 74 -1.63 -2.81 -11.93
CA GLU A 74 -1.70 -2.84 -13.40
C GLU A 74 -2.46 -4.07 -13.92
N GLU A 75 -2.26 -5.22 -13.29
CA GLU A 75 -2.92 -6.46 -13.69
C GLU A 75 -4.40 -6.51 -13.32
N ASN A 76 -4.78 -5.90 -12.21
CA ASN A 76 -6.12 -6.07 -11.64
C ASN A 76 -7.04 -4.86 -11.83
N PHE A 77 -6.50 -3.68 -12.14
CA PHE A 77 -7.25 -2.45 -12.24
C PHE A 77 -7.04 -1.73 -13.58
N ALA A 78 -6.36 -2.34 -14.52
CA ALA A 78 -6.12 -1.72 -15.83
C ALA A 78 -7.45 -1.42 -16.50
N LYS A 79 -7.61 -0.18 -17.02
CA LYS A 79 -8.77 0.21 -17.79
C LYS A 79 -8.62 -0.32 -19.21
N VAL A 80 -9.66 -0.88 -19.70
CA VAL A 80 -9.71 -1.43 -21.06
C VAL A 80 -10.22 -0.35 -22.02
#